data_b98dc4461535ca36287cc44f978da4d9
#
_entry.id   b98dc4461535ca36287cc44f978da4d9
#
_cell.length_a   1.000
_cell.length_b   1.000
_cell.length_c   1.000
_cell.angle_alpha   90.00
_cell.angle_beta   90.00
_cell.angle_gamma   90.00
#
_symmetry.space_group_name_H-M   'P 1'
#
loop_
_entity.id
_entity.type
_entity.pdbx_description
1 polymer ?
#
loop_
_entity_poly.entity_id
_entity_poly.type
_entity_poly.pdbx_seq_one_letter_code
_entity_poly.pdbx_strand_id
1 'polypeptide(L)'
;MRLPLILILLAALVPVFFGKTRSAPFWLAVQAVALAWNGAVQHDAGGLHALAAMLEVLVVRALVAPLLLRRAIRQRGEPNLDLMPSNLFTWAIGISLVVLAFDFGGAAMQDVPALALGVVGGLVALSLLLLSTNNAAPAQLVAVLFMENAIAVFESLLPEPWAWPVHAALTLVYLGTVVVGCWLIGTPQPRAPAPALPAQGEAS
;
A
#
# COMPACT_ATOMS: atom_id res chain seq x y z
N MET A 1 -8.59 20.22 -4.22
CA MET A 1 -8.65 18.86 -4.80
C MET A 1 -7.27 18.21 -5.06
N ARG A 2 -6.19 18.93 -5.35
CA ARG A 2 -4.88 18.32 -5.67
C ARG A 2 -4.09 17.82 -4.45
N LEU A 3 -4.20 18.54 -3.34
CA LEU A 3 -3.41 18.26 -2.14
C LEU A 3 -3.59 16.81 -1.60
N PRO A 4 -4.82 16.28 -1.44
CA PRO A 4 -5.00 14.91 -0.97
C PRO A 4 -4.39 13.87 -1.92
N LEU A 5 -4.48 14.05 -3.25
CA LEU A 5 -3.86 13.16 -4.23
C LEU A 5 -2.34 13.13 -4.12
N ILE A 6 -1.72 14.30 -3.94
CA ILE A 6 -0.27 14.40 -3.71
C ILE A 6 0.11 13.71 -2.40
N LEU A 7 -0.67 13.89 -1.33
CA LEU A 7 -0.42 13.23 -0.05
C LEU A 7 -0.57 11.71 -0.13
N ILE A 8 -1.54 11.20 -0.90
CA ILE A 8 -1.70 9.76 -1.14
C ILE A 8 -0.45 9.19 -1.80
N LEU A 9 0.08 9.86 -2.83
CA LEU A 9 1.29 9.41 -3.51
C LEU A 9 2.52 9.51 -2.61
N LEU A 10 2.70 10.62 -1.90
CA LEU A 10 3.82 10.80 -0.96
C LEU A 10 3.78 9.76 0.17
N ALA A 11 2.58 9.43 0.67
CA ALA A 11 2.43 8.42 1.71
C ALA A 11 2.81 7.00 1.24
N ALA A 12 2.88 6.75 -0.06
CA ALA A 12 3.45 5.53 -0.62
C ALA A 12 4.93 5.68 -0.95
N LEU A 13 5.34 6.79 -1.58
CA LEU A 13 6.73 7.04 -1.97
C LEU A 13 7.68 7.04 -0.78
N VAL A 14 7.33 7.79 0.28
CA VAL A 14 8.22 7.94 1.44
C VAL A 14 8.54 6.58 2.10
N PRO A 15 7.57 5.71 2.44
CA PRO A 15 7.90 4.43 3.04
C PRO A 15 8.57 3.46 2.07
N VAL A 16 8.28 3.52 0.79
CA VAL A 16 8.91 2.65 -0.20
C VAL A 16 10.40 2.96 -0.33
N PHE A 17 10.77 4.24 -0.45
CA PHE A 17 12.17 4.62 -0.66
C PHE A 17 12.98 4.79 0.62
N PHE A 18 12.37 5.28 1.69
CA PHE A 18 13.07 5.64 2.93
C PHE A 18 12.56 4.89 4.16
N GLY A 19 11.48 4.13 4.00
CA GLY A 19 10.80 3.51 5.13
C GLY A 19 11.31 2.13 5.46
N LYS A 20 11.10 1.80 6.72
CA LYS A 20 11.31 0.46 7.26
C LYS A 20 9.96 -0.21 7.49
N THR A 21 9.94 -1.53 7.50
CA THR A 21 8.74 -2.35 7.70
C THR A 21 7.90 -1.89 8.91
N ARG A 22 8.54 -1.45 10.00
CA ARG A 22 7.85 -0.95 11.20
C ARG A 22 7.13 0.39 11.02
N SER A 23 7.54 1.22 10.06
CA SER A 23 6.91 2.50 9.76
C SER A 23 5.75 2.40 8.76
N ALA A 24 5.67 1.30 8.02
CA ALA A 24 4.66 1.09 6.99
C ALA A 24 3.21 1.25 7.49
N PRO A 25 2.81 0.72 8.67
CA PRO A 25 1.45 0.90 9.17
C PRO A 25 1.07 2.37 9.38
N PHE A 26 2.02 3.23 9.80
CA PHE A 26 1.78 4.66 9.94
C PHE A 26 1.50 5.32 8.59
N TRP A 27 2.31 5.01 7.57
CA TRP A 27 2.13 5.58 6.24
C TRP A 27 0.85 5.10 5.56
N LEU A 28 0.43 3.85 5.78
CA LEU A 28 -0.87 3.34 5.34
C LEU A 28 -2.02 4.13 6.00
N ALA A 29 -1.92 4.45 7.28
CA ALA A 29 -2.91 5.29 7.95
C ALA A 29 -2.96 6.71 7.36
N VAL A 30 -1.80 7.33 7.12
CA VAL A 30 -1.71 8.66 6.47
C VAL A 30 -2.35 8.62 5.09
N GLN A 31 -2.06 7.58 4.29
CA GLN A 31 -2.63 7.40 2.96
C GLN A 31 -4.16 7.25 3.02
N ALA A 32 -4.68 6.47 3.96
CA ALA A 32 -6.11 6.28 4.14
C ALA A 32 -6.84 7.56 4.60
N VAL A 33 -6.22 8.36 5.47
CA VAL A 33 -6.76 9.68 5.84
C VAL A 33 -6.80 10.62 4.64
N ALA A 34 -5.74 10.64 3.82
CA ALA A 34 -5.70 11.44 2.60
C ALA A 34 -6.75 10.96 1.56
N LEU A 35 -7.01 9.64 1.51
CA LEU A 35 -8.06 9.04 0.67
C LEU A 35 -9.45 9.49 1.14
N ALA A 36 -9.73 9.42 2.43
CA ALA A 36 -10.99 9.90 3.00
C ALA A 36 -11.19 11.40 2.73
N TRP A 37 -10.13 12.20 2.87
CA TRP A 37 -10.16 13.61 2.52
C TRP A 37 -10.45 13.84 1.03
N ASN A 38 -9.82 13.04 0.13
CA ASN A 38 -10.09 13.13 -1.30
C ASN A 38 -11.56 12.85 -1.61
N GLY A 39 -12.15 11.82 -1.01
CA GLY A 39 -13.56 11.50 -1.13
C GLY A 39 -14.49 12.62 -0.63
N ALA A 40 -14.17 13.19 0.54
CA ALA A 40 -14.95 14.29 1.12
C ALA A 40 -14.95 15.57 0.27
N VAL A 41 -13.87 15.82 -0.47
CA VAL A 41 -13.75 17.01 -1.34
C VAL A 41 -14.42 16.81 -2.70
N GLN A 42 -14.55 15.56 -3.15
CA GLN A 42 -15.14 15.24 -4.46
C GLN A 42 -16.67 15.06 -4.40
N HIS A 43 -17.17 14.51 -3.34
CA HIS A 43 -18.60 14.29 -3.14
C HIS A 43 -19.09 15.37 -2.15
N ASP A 44 -20.14 16.11 -2.53
CA ASP A 44 -20.81 16.99 -1.57
C ASP A 44 -21.16 16.16 -0.32
N ALA A 45 -20.49 16.47 0.79
CA ALA A 45 -20.48 15.68 2.03
C ALA A 45 -21.86 15.58 2.74
N GLY A 46 -22.95 15.98 2.09
CA GLY A 46 -24.29 16.05 2.66
C GLY A 46 -25.10 14.75 2.61
N GLY A 47 -24.62 13.70 1.93
CA GLY A 47 -25.34 12.43 1.81
C GLY A 47 -24.91 11.41 2.87
N LEU A 48 -25.88 10.68 3.46
CA LEU A 48 -25.62 9.56 4.39
C LEU A 48 -24.65 8.53 3.80
N HIS A 49 -24.71 8.30 2.50
CA HIS A 49 -23.82 7.40 1.78
C HIS A 49 -22.36 7.89 1.77
N ALA A 50 -22.12 9.18 1.51
CA ALA A 50 -20.78 9.75 1.51
C ALA A 50 -20.15 9.70 2.92
N LEU A 51 -20.94 9.98 3.96
CA LEU A 51 -20.51 9.86 5.34
C LEU A 51 -20.19 8.41 5.71
N ALA A 52 -21.01 7.45 5.30
CA ALA A 52 -20.77 6.02 5.57
C ALA A 52 -19.47 5.53 4.88
N ALA A 53 -19.26 5.87 3.62
CA ALA A 53 -18.03 5.54 2.88
C ALA A 53 -16.80 6.19 3.52
N MET A 54 -16.89 7.45 3.91
CA MET A 54 -15.80 8.15 4.61
C MET A 54 -15.47 7.50 5.95
N LEU A 55 -16.48 7.15 6.75
CA LEU A 55 -16.30 6.45 8.03
C LEU A 55 -15.69 5.07 7.82
N GLU A 56 -16.13 4.33 6.80
CA GLU A 56 -15.54 3.03 6.43
C GLU A 56 -14.04 3.18 6.16
N VAL A 57 -13.64 4.10 5.28
CA VAL A 57 -12.23 4.34 4.96
C VAL A 57 -11.43 4.71 6.21
N LEU A 58 -11.95 5.60 7.07
CA LEU A 58 -11.27 6.00 8.29
C LEU A 58 -11.17 4.86 9.30
N VAL A 59 -12.24 4.10 9.51
CA VAL A 59 -12.24 3.02 10.50
C VAL A 59 -11.46 1.82 9.99
N VAL A 60 -11.72 1.35 8.77
CA VAL A 60 -11.14 0.11 8.26
C VAL A 60 -9.71 0.34 7.79
N ARG A 61 -9.49 1.34 6.92
CA ARG A 61 -8.19 1.54 6.26
C ARG A 61 -7.22 2.40 7.08
N ALA A 62 -7.71 3.42 7.82
CA ALA A 62 -6.81 4.27 8.60
C ALA A 62 -6.57 3.75 10.03
N LEU A 63 -7.48 2.93 10.60
CA LEU A 63 -7.35 2.46 11.98
C LEU A 63 -7.14 0.94 12.06
N VAL A 64 -8.11 0.14 11.60
CA VAL A 64 -8.10 -1.32 11.82
C VAL A 64 -6.91 -1.98 11.10
N ALA A 65 -6.72 -1.72 9.83
CA ALA A 65 -5.65 -2.34 9.03
C ALA A 65 -4.24 -1.99 9.55
N PRO A 66 -3.89 -0.71 9.82
CA PRO A 66 -2.58 -0.38 10.37
C PRO A 66 -2.35 -0.96 11.77
N LEU A 67 -3.39 -1.04 12.62
CA LEU A 67 -3.26 -1.64 13.95
C LEU A 67 -3.00 -3.14 13.88
N LEU A 68 -3.74 -3.87 13.04
CA LEU A 68 -3.53 -5.31 12.84
C LEU A 68 -2.14 -5.59 12.26
N LEU A 69 -1.73 -4.85 11.23
CA LEU A 69 -0.41 -4.97 10.62
C LEU A 69 0.70 -4.66 11.64
N ARG A 70 0.56 -3.58 12.41
CA ARG A 70 1.53 -3.23 13.47
C ARG A 70 1.63 -4.33 14.53
N ARG A 71 0.50 -4.93 14.92
CA ARG A 71 0.49 -6.05 15.87
C ARG A 71 1.19 -7.27 15.29
N ALA A 72 0.89 -7.66 14.04
CA ALA A 72 1.50 -8.79 13.37
C ALA A 72 3.03 -8.63 13.23
N ILE A 73 3.52 -7.45 12.78
CA ILE A 73 4.95 -7.15 12.67
C ILE A 73 5.64 -7.24 14.04
N ARG A 74 5.00 -6.73 15.10
CA ARG A 74 5.57 -6.79 16.46
C ARG A 74 5.65 -8.21 17.00
N GLN A 75 4.63 -9.04 16.75
CA GLN A 75 4.59 -10.42 17.23
C GLN A 75 5.66 -11.29 16.59
N ARG A 76 5.98 -11.05 15.33
CA ARG A 76 7.00 -11.82 14.60
C ARG A 76 8.43 -11.54 15.10
N GLY A 77 8.68 -10.38 15.72
CA GLY A 77 10.02 -10.03 16.22
C GLY A 77 11.09 -9.87 15.14
N GLU A 78 10.66 -9.73 13.89
CA GLU A 78 11.59 -9.61 12.75
C GLU A 78 12.44 -8.34 12.81
N PRO A 79 13.66 -8.41 12.25
CA PRO A 79 14.50 -7.23 12.10
C PRO A 79 13.75 -6.17 11.29
N ASN A 80 13.99 -4.92 11.64
CA ASN A 80 13.36 -3.78 10.97
C ASN A 80 14.03 -3.55 9.61
N LEU A 81 13.60 -4.32 8.62
CA LEU A 81 14.13 -4.32 7.27
C LEU A 81 13.57 -3.15 6.46
N ASP A 82 14.33 -2.72 5.47
CA ASP A 82 13.87 -1.74 4.49
C ASP A 82 12.73 -2.34 3.66
N LEU A 83 11.71 -1.54 3.35
CA LEU A 83 10.60 -1.98 2.51
C LEU A 83 11.06 -2.31 1.09
N MET A 84 11.93 -1.49 0.54
CA MET A 84 12.55 -1.72 -0.77
C MET A 84 14.06 -1.86 -0.59
N PRO A 85 14.73 -2.77 -1.31
CA PRO A 85 16.19 -2.86 -1.27
C PRO A 85 16.83 -1.50 -1.59
N SER A 86 17.70 -1.01 -0.71
CA SER A 86 18.34 0.30 -0.83
C SER A 86 19.50 0.27 -1.83
N ASN A 87 19.22 -0.04 -3.10
CA ASN A 87 20.19 0.04 -4.17
C ASN A 87 19.77 1.09 -5.22
N LEU A 88 20.75 1.74 -5.83
CA LEU A 88 20.54 2.81 -6.79
C LEU A 88 19.70 2.38 -8.00
N PHE A 89 19.84 1.12 -8.42
CA PHE A 89 19.12 0.58 -9.57
C PHE A 89 17.61 0.46 -9.29
N THR A 90 17.23 -0.10 -8.14
CA THR A 90 15.82 -0.21 -7.74
C THR A 90 15.19 1.16 -7.56
N TRP A 91 15.94 2.12 -7.02
CA TRP A 91 15.48 3.51 -6.89
C TRP A 91 15.25 4.17 -8.26
N ALA A 92 16.20 4.00 -9.19
CA ALA A 92 16.06 4.53 -10.54
C ALA A 92 14.82 3.96 -11.25
N ILE A 93 14.60 2.64 -11.14
CA ILE A 93 13.39 2.00 -11.69
C ILE A 93 12.12 2.58 -11.03
N GLY A 94 12.07 2.69 -9.70
CA GLY A 94 10.91 3.21 -8.99
C GLY A 94 10.56 4.64 -9.42
N ILE A 95 11.54 5.53 -9.50
CA ILE A 95 11.35 6.90 -9.96
C ILE A 95 10.88 6.92 -11.42
N SER A 96 11.53 6.13 -12.30
CA SER A 96 11.16 6.05 -13.71
C SER A 96 9.73 5.55 -13.91
N LEU A 97 9.29 4.55 -13.14
CA LEU A 97 7.94 4.03 -13.19
C LEU A 97 6.89 5.07 -12.76
N VAL A 98 7.19 5.85 -11.72
CA VAL A 98 6.30 6.94 -11.29
C VAL A 98 6.22 8.02 -12.37
N VAL A 99 7.36 8.47 -12.91
CA VAL A 99 7.40 9.45 -14.01
C VAL A 99 6.61 8.95 -15.21
N LEU A 100 6.81 7.70 -15.61
CA LEU A 100 6.09 7.06 -16.71
C LEU A 100 4.58 7.00 -16.46
N ALA A 101 4.15 6.69 -15.24
CA ALA A 101 2.73 6.66 -14.87
C ALA A 101 2.07 8.05 -15.04
N PHE A 102 2.80 9.12 -14.70
CA PHE A 102 2.32 10.48 -14.89
C PHE A 102 2.33 10.90 -16.36
N ASP A 103 3.32 10.49 -17.12
CA ASP A 103 3.40 10.75 -18.55
C ASP A 103 2.25 10.08 -19.32
N PHE A 104 1.99 8.80 -19.03
CA PHE A 104 0.84 8.06 -19.58
C PHE A 104 -0.51 8.66 -19.18
N GLY A 105 -0.63 9.17 -17.96
CA GLY A 105 -1.84 9.83 -17.49
C GLY A 105 -2.12 11.17 -18.17
N GLY A 106 -1.18 11.66 -19.00
CA GLY A 106 -1.26 13.00 -19.59
C GLY A 106 -1.31 14.10 -18.51
N ALA A 107 -0.67 13.85 -17.37
CA ALA A 107 -0.84 14.62 -16.15
C ALA A 107 -0.23 16.02 -16.26
N ALA A 108 -0.94 16.90 -16.93
CA ALA A 108 -0.79 18.32 -16.62
C ALA A 108 -1.21 18.53 -15.16
N MET A 109 -0.36 19.11 -14.32
CA MET A 109 -0.68 19.39 -12.90
C MET A 109 -1.95 20.26 -12.73
N GLN A 110 -2.51 20.75 -13.80
CA GLN A 110 -3.72 21.57 -13.82
C GLN A 110 -5.01 20.77 -13.97
N ASP A 111 -4.93 19.55 -14.49
CA ASP A 111 -6.07 18.66 -14.65
C ASP A 111 -6.13 17.64 -13.50
N VAL A 112 -7.20 17.71 -12.69
CA VAL A 112 -7.37 16.86 -11.50
C VAL A 112 -7.59 15.37 -11.88
N PRO A 113 -8.42 15.02 -12.88
CA PRO A 113 -8.56 13.64 -13.34
C PRO A 113 -7.25 13.04 -13.85
N ALA A 114 -6.49 13.78 -14.65
CA ALA A 114 -5.19 13.32 -15.15
C ALA A 114 -4.18 13.12 -14.01
N LEU A 115 -4.14 14.04 -13.04
CA LEU A 115 -3.34 13.91 -11.84
C LEU A 115 -3.72 12.65 -11.04
N ALA A 116 -5.01 12.41 -10.85
CA ALA A 116 -5.48 11.23 -10.12
C ALA A 116 -5.12 9.94 -10.86
N LEU A 117 -5.23 9.90 -12.19
CA LEU A 117 -4.81 8.76 -13.00
C LEU A 117 -3.30 8.50 -12.88
N GLY A 118 -2.48 9.54 -12.88
CA GLY A 118 -1.03 9.45 -12.62
C GLY A 118 -0.74 8.90 -11.22
N VAL A 119 -1.48 9.33 -10.21
CA VAL A 119 -1.36 8.81 -8.84
C VAL A 119 -1.73 7.33 -8.79
N VAL A 120 -2.84 6.92 -9.39
CA VAL A 120 -3.25 5.49 -9.48
C VAL A 120 -2.17 4.66 -10.16
N GLY A 121 -1.71 5.08 -11.34
CA GLY A 121 -0.64 4.39 -12.07
C GLY A 121 0.65 4.31 -11.27
N GLY A 122 1.05 5.39 -10.60
CA GLY A 122 2.23 5.44 -9.74
C GLY A 122 2.12 4.49 -8.54
N LEU A 123 0.97 4.44 -7.87
CA LEU A 123 0.73 3.52 -6.76
C LEU A 123 0.78 2.06 -7.20
N VAL A 124 0.14 1.71 -8.32
CA VAL A 124 0.17 0.36 -8.89
C VAL A 124 1.60 -0.03 -9.26
N ALA A 125 2.33 0.85 -9.94
CA ALA A 125 3.71 0.61 -10.36
C ALA A 125 4.64 0.39 -9.15
N LEU A 126 4.53 1.23 -8.11
CA LEU A 126 5.29 1.07 -6.87
C LEU A 126 4.92 -0.21 -6.12
N SER A 127 3.65 -0.59 -6.10
CA SER A 127 3.18 -1.83 -5.49
C SER A 127 3.77 -3.05 -6.18
N LEU A 128 3.74 -3.09 -7.51
CA LEU A 128 4.32 -4.17 -8.31
C LEU A 128 5.85 -4.23 -8.17
N LEU A 129 6.52 -3.08 -8.12
CA LEU A 129 7.96 -3.02 -7.86
C LEU A 129 8.29 -3.59 -6.48
N LEU A 130 7.53 -3.22 -5.45
CA LEU A 130 7.73 -3.72 -4.09
C LEU A 130 7.48 -5.23 -4.01
N LEU A 131 6.42 -5.74 -4.66
CA LEU A 131 6.13 -7.18 -4.75
C LEU A 131 7.26 -7.96 -5.45
N SER A 132 7.87 -7.38 -6.48
CA SER A 132 8.92 -8.04 -7.26
C SER A 132 10.31 -8.00 -6.60
N THR A 133 10.54 -7.02 -5.71
CA THR A 133 11.88 -6.79 -5.13
C THR A 133 12.01 -7.26 -3.69
N ASN A 134 10.90 -7.48 -2.98
CA ASN A 134 10.93 -7.87 -1.57
C ASN A 134 10.05 -9.10 -1.30
N ASN A 135 10.66 -10.18 -0.85
CA ASN A 135 9.99 -11.45 -0.51
C ASN A 135 9.50 -11.51 0.94
N ALA A 136 9.73 -10.48 1.75
CA ALA A 136 9.25 -10.47 3.13
C ALA A 136 7.73 -10.30 3.18
N ALA A 137 7.03 -11.18 3.86
CA ALA A 137 5.57 -11.17 3.94
C ALA A 137 4.98 -9.80 4.39
N PRO A 138 5.56 -9.07 5.35
CA PRO A 138 5.07 -7.74 5.70
C PRO A 138 5.18 -6.72 4.54
N ALA A 139 6.27 -6.75 3.76
CA ALA A 139 6.45 -5.85 2.63
C ALA A 139 5.48 -6.19 1.48
N GLN A 140 5.26 -7.48 1.22
CA GLN A 140 4.27 -7.92 0.23
C GLN A 140 2.85 -7.51 0.63
N LEU A 141 2.47 -7.66 1.90
CA LEU A 141 1.17 -7.19 2.37
C LEU A 141 1.01 -5.67 2.20
N VAL A 142 2.03 -4.89 2.56
CA VAL A 142 2.02 -3.43 2.36
C VAL A 142 1.84 -3.07 0.88
N ALA A 143 2.53 -3.78 -0.03
CA ALA A 143 2.39 -3.57 -1.46
C ALA A 143 0.96 -3.84 -1.96
N VAL A 144 0.34 -4.94 -1.52
CA VAL A 144 -1.06 -5.25 -1.87
C VAL A 144 -2.00 -4.17 -1.34
N LEU A 145 -1.80 -3.69 -0.10
CA LEU A 145 -2.64 -2.64 0.48
C LEU A 145 -2.47 -1.29 -0.27
N PHE A 146 -1.28 -0.96 -0.77
CA PHE A 146 -1.09 0.20 -1.65
C PHE A 146 -1.84 0.05 -2.96
N MET A 147 -1.85 -1.14 -3.55
CA MET A 147 -2.59 -1.43 -4.77
C MET A 147 -4.11 -1.33 -4.55
N GLU A 148 -4.62 -1.83 -3.43
CA GLU A 148 -6.03 -1.68 -3.07
C GLU A 148 -6.42 -0.22 -2.80
N ASN A 149 -5.53 0.58 -2.23
CA ASN A 149 -5.74 2.02 -2.09
C ASN A 149 -5.69 2.73 -3.45
N ALA A 150 -4.90 2.25 -4.43
CA ALA A 150 -4.95 2.77 -5.79
C ALA A 150 -6.31 2.52 -6.46
N ILE A 151 -6.92 1.35 -6.23
CA ILE A 151 -8.28 1.04 -6.71
C ILE A 151 -9.31 2.01 -6.10
N ALA A 152 -9.19 2.34 -4.81
CA ALA A 152 -10.07 3.29 -4.16
C ALA A 152 -9.88 4.74 -4.68
N VAL A 153 -8.66 5.14 -5.06
CA VAL A 153 -8.43 6.41 -5.76
C VAL A 153 -9.05 6.37 -7.15
N PHE A 154 -8.93 5.24 -7.87
CA PHE A 154 -9.54 5.07 -9.19
C PHE A 154 -11.06 5.16 -9.14
N GLU A 155 -11.71 4.60 -8.12
CA GLU A 155 -13.15 4.75 -7.90
C GLU A 155 -13.56 6.22 -7.86
N SER A 156 -12.75 7.07 -7.24
CA SER A 156 -13.03 8.51 -7.15
C SER A 156 -12.98 9.25 -8.50
N LEU A 157 -12.46 8.62 -9.56
CA LEU A 157 -12.45 9.17 -10.92
C LEU A 157 -13.74 8.86 -11.69
N LEU A 158 -14.54 7.95 -11.21
CA LEU A 158 -15.76 7.55 -11.88
C LEU A 158 -16.83 8.64 -11.75
N PRO A 159 -17.60 8.93 -12.82
CA PRO A 159 -18.68 9.91 -12.77
C PRO A 159 -19.76 9.54 -11.76
N GLU A 160 -20.01 8.24 -11.62
CA GLU A 160 -20.91 7.68 -10.63
C GLU A 160 -20.13 6.72 -9.72
N PRO A 161 -20.28 6.84 -8.40
CA PRO A 161 -19.67 5.90 -7.47
C PRO A 161 -20.22 4.49 -7.69
N TRP A 162 -19.41 3.49 -7.42
CA TRP A 162 -19.85 2.10 -7.54
C TRP A 162 -21.10 1.84 -6.69
N ALA A 163 -21.96 0.97 -7.20
CA ALA A 163 -23.13 0.52 -6.46
C ALA A 163 -22.72 -0.04 -5.10
N TRP A 164 -23.53 0.20 -4.07
CA TRP A 164 -23.24 -0.17 -2.68
C TRP A 164 -22.76 -1.63 -2.51
N PRO A 165 -23.30 -2.65 -3.22
CA PRO A 165 -22.81 -4.03 -3.09
C PRO A 165 -21.35 -4.20 -3.55
N VAL A 166 -20.93 -3.45 -4.58
CA VAL A 166 -19.54 -3.50 -5.09
C VAL A 166 -18.60 -2.87 -4.09
N HIS A 167 -18.96 -1.71 -3.54
CA HIS A 167 -18.16 -1.03 -2.50
C HIS A 167 -18.01 -1.91 -1.26
N ALA A 168 -19.11 -2.51 -0.78
CA ALA A 168 -19.07 -3.44 0.35
C ALA A 168 -18.21 -4.68 0.06
N ALA A 169 -18.28 -5.24 -1.15
CA ALA A 169 -17.44 -6.36 -1.55
C ALA A 169 -15.95 -6.01 -1.55
N LEU A 170 -15.58 -4.83 -2.05
CA LEU A 170 -14.18 -4.35 -2.03
C LEU A 170 -13.68 -4.13 -0.59
N THR A 171 -14.51 -3.60 0.29
CA THR A 171 -14.18 -3.46 1.71
C THR A 171 -13.95 -4.82 2.38
N LEU A 172 -14.79 -5.83 2.05
CA LEU A 172 -14.60 -7.19 2.54
C LEU A 172 -13.31 -7.83 2.00
N VAL A 173 -12.98 -7.60 0.72
CA VAL A 173 -11.71 -8.06 0.13
C VAL A 173 -10.55 -7.40 0.84
N TYR A 174 -10.58 -6.09 1.05
CA TYR A 174 -9.56 -5.36 1.79
C TYR A 174 -9.34 -5.93 3.21
N LEU A 175 -10.43 -6.11 3.97
CA LEU A 175 -10.35 -6.70 5.31
C LEU A 175 -9.83 -8.14 5.27
N GLY A 176 -10.29 -8.94 4.32
CA GLY A 176 -9.81 -10.29 4.09
C GLY A 176 -8.30 -10.32 3.84
N THR A 177 -7.82 -9.45 2.95
CA THR A 177 -6.39 -9.28 2.64
C THR A 177 -5.59 -8.95 3.91
N VAL A 178 -6.07 -7.99 4.71
CA VAL A 178 -5.41 -7.60 5.97
C VAL A 178 -5.38 -8.77 6.95
N VAL A 179 -6.51 -9.45 7.17
CA VAL A 179 -6.61 -10.55 8.15
C VAL A 179 -5.74 -11.73 7.73
N VAL A 180 -5.87 -12.18 6.47
CA VAL A 180 -5.09 -13.30 5.94
C VAL A 180 -3.60 -12.96 5.90
N GLY A 181 -3.25 -11.76 5.44
CA GLY A 181 -1.86 -11.30 5.40
C GLY A 181 -1.24 -11.21 6.79
N CYS A 182 -1.96 -10.68 7.79
CA CYS A 182 -1.49 -10.65 9.17
C CYS A 182 -1.37 -12.05 9.77
N TRP A 183 -2.27 -12.97 9.42
CA TRP A 183 -2.18 -14.37 9.84
C TRP A 183 -0.94 -15.05 9.23
N LEU A 184 -0.69 -14.86 7.93
CA LEU A 184 0.50 -15.38 7.25
C LEU A 184 1.80 -14.81 7.84
N ILE A 185 1.82 -13.53 8.21
CA ILE A 185 2.95 -12.93 8.92
C ILE A 185 3.16 -13.62 10.28
N GLY A 186 2.10 -13.98 11.00
CA GLY A 186 2.17 -14.63 12.30
C GLY A 186 2.54 -16.11 12.26
N THR A 187 2.42 -16.80 11.12
CA THR A 187 2.75 -18.22 10.99
C THR A 187 4.27 -18.42 10.97
N PRO A 188 4.81 -19.38 11.80
CA PRO A 188 6.23 -19.70 11.76
C PRO A 188 6.60 -20.28 10.39
N GLN A 189 7.52 -19.63 9.69
CA GLN A 189 8.08 -20.26 8.49
C GLN A 189 8.98 -21.43 8.89
N PRO A 190 8.87 -22.59 8.22
CA PRO A 190 9.82 -23.68 8.40
C PRO A 190 11.23 -23.14 8.16
N ARG A 191 12.11 -23.23 9.15
CA ARG A 191 13.53 -22.90 8.96
C ARG A 191 14.06 -23.79 7.84
N ALA A 192 14.64 -23.17 6.81
CA ALA A 192 15.42 -23.90 5.82
C ALA A 192 16.43 -24.79 6.59
N PRO A 193 16.58 -26.09 6.23
CA PRO A 193 17.58 -26.94 6.87
C PRO A 193 18.93 -26.22 6.80
N ALA A 194 19.61 -26.14 7.95
CA ALA A 194 20.95 -25.56 8.02
C ALA A 194 21.81 -26.24 6.94
N PRO A 195 22.58 -25.49 6.13
CA PRO A 195 23.50 -26.08 5.18
C PRO A 195 24.39 -27.05 5.94
N ALA A 196 24.42 -28.30 5.48
CA ALA A 196 25.27 -29.31 6.07
C ALA A 196 26.70 -28.76 6.13
N LEU A 197 27.22 -28.59 7.34
CA LEU A 197 28.61 -28.24 7.54
C LEU A 197 29.44 -29.25 6.72
N PRO A 198 30.37 -28.81 5.85
CA PRO A 198 31.26 -29.72 5.19
C PRO A 198 31.95 -30.54 6.28
N ALA A 199 31.86 -31.87 6.15
CA ALA A 199 32.48 -32.78 7.06
C ALA A 199 33.95 -32.39 7.20
N GLN A 200 34.31 -31.84 8.37
CA GLN A 200 35.71 -31.70 8.76
C GLN A 200 36.16 -33.12 9.06
N GLY A 201 36.53 -33.79 8.05
CA GLY A 201 36.95 -35.17 8.12
C GLY A 201 38.22 -35.38 7.34
N GLU A 202 39.21 -35.78 8.10
CA GLU A 202 40.32 -36.63 7.71
C GLU A 202 41.39 -36.02 6.81
N ALA A 203 42.20 -35.19 7.44
CA ALA A 203 43.62 -35.13 7.13
C ALA A 203 44.34 -35.98 8.20
N SER A 204 44.53 -37.25 7.93
CA SER A 204 45.57 -38.10 8.54
C SER A 204 46.74 -38.20 7.60
#